data_ba1c1522afc558bca1f16dfcdb7a8115
#
_entry.id   ba1c1522afc558bca1f16dfcdb7a8115
#
_cell.length_a   1.000
_cell.length_b   1.000
_cell.length_c   1.000
_cell.angle_alpha   90.00
_cell.angle_beta   90.00
_cell.angle_gamma   90.00
#
_symmetry.space_group_name_H-M   'P 1'
#
loop_
_entity.id
_entity.type
_entity.pdbx_description
1 polymer ?
#
loop_
_entity_poly.entity_id
_entity_poly.type
_entity_poly.pdbx_seq_one_letter_code
_entity_poly.pdbx_strand_id
1 'polypeptide(L)'
;MELRCYESVVVFIPELEDAQLEEQIDWVKGLLKKGEAQLVDVENWGRKRLAYEIEKKREGYYVLFRFSAPGTVVEELEKSYRLNGNVLRYLTVKRKDRECEKAQKPEESGGEG
;
A
#
# COMPACT_ATOMS: atom_id res chain seq x y z
N MET A 1 -8.90 -11.96 -17.03
CA MET A 1 -8.12 -12.20 -15.89
C MET A 1 -8.88 -11.85 -14.64
N GLU A 2 -8.81 -12.69 -13.62
CA GLU A 2 -9.61 -12.48 -12.46
C GLU A 2 -8.98 -11.53 -11.48
N LEU A 3 -9.74 -10.58 -11.00
CA LEU A 3 -9.23 -9.64 -10.01
C LEU A 3 -9.50 -10.16 -8.62
N ARG A 4 -8.55 -9.95 -7.73
CA ARG A 4 -8.69 -10.33 -6.33
C ARG A 4 -8.39 -9.11 -5.48
N CYS A 5 -8.90 -9.10 -4.28
CA CYS A 5 -8.69 -7.98 -3.37
C CYS A 5 -7.47 -8.21 -2.49
N TYR A 6 -6.59 -7.24 -2.42
CA TYR A 6 -5.38 -7.32 -1.62
C TYR A 6 -5.19 -6.08 -0.78
N GLU A 7 -4.46 -6.24 0.31
CA GLU A 7 -4.05 -5.11 1.11
C GLU A 7 -2.53 -5.21 1.23
N SER A 8 -1.82 -4.16 0.93
CA SER A 8 -0.37 -4.13 1.02
C SER A 8 0.02 -3.05 2.01
N VAL A 9 0.67 -3.45 3.10
CA VAL A 9 1.17 -2.50 4.08
C VAL A 9 2.64 -2.32 3.79
N VAL A 10 3.07 -1.08 3.55
CA VAL A 10 4.45 -0.78 3.25
C VAL A 10 5.00 0.12 4.33
N VAL A 11 6.17 -0.18 4.83
CA VAL A 11 6.81 0.63 5.85
C VAL A 11 8.01 1.32 5.20
N PHE A 12 7.97 2.65 5.15
CA PHE A 12 9.05 3.43 4.55
C PHE A 12 10.01 3.95 5.62
N ILE A 13 11.21 4.27 5.23
CA ILE A 13 12.23 4.72 6.18
C ILE A 13 11.79 6.01 6.87
N PRO A 14 12.17 6.21 8.11
CA PRO A 14 11.70 7.36 8.89
C PRO A 14 12.36 8.68 8.51
N GLU A 15 13.42 8.65 7.73
CA GLU A 15 14.11 9.85 7.34
C GLU A 15 13.40 10.65 6.25
N LEU A 16 12.35 10.09 5.66
CA LEU A 16 11.66 10.81 4.60
C LEU A 16 10.90 12.02 5.15
N GLU A 17 10.92 13.11 4.39
CA GLU A 17 10.15 14.26 4.76
C GLU A 17 8.79 14.10 4.11
N ASP A 18 7.82 14.89 4.50
CA ASP A 18 6.46 14.74 4.00
C ASP A 18 6.37 14.69 2.48
N ALA A 19 7.05 15.56 1.80
CA ALA A 19 7.00 15.57 0.34
C ALA A 19 7.59 14.30 -0.24
N GLN A 20 8.64 13.79 0.39
CA GLN A 20 9.27 12.56 -0.10
C GLN A 20 8.38 11.37 0.15
N LEU A 21 7.66 11.36 1.28
CA LEU A 21 6.76 10.26 1.58
C LEU A 21 5.62 10.26 0.56
N GLU A 22 5.11 11.45 0.20
CA GLU A 22 4.06 11.53 -0.78
C GLU A 22 4.54 11.01 -2.13
N GLU A 23 5.79 11.26 -2.48
CA GLU A 23 6.35 10.75 -3.71
C GLU A 23 6.38 9.23 -3.69
N GLN A 24 6.69 8.65 -2.53
CA GLN A 24 6.74 7.20 -2.42
C GLN A 24 5.34 6.60 -2.54
N ILE A 25 4.34 7.28 -1.96
CA ILE A 25 2.96 6.82 -2.06
C ILE A 25 2.52 6.88 -3.52
N ASP A 26 2.87 7.97 -4.22
CA ASP A 26 2.53 8.10 -5.62
C ASP A 26 3.25 7.05 -6.47
N TRP A 27 4.45 6.67 -6.07
CA TRP A 27 5.21 5.65 -6.78
C TRP A 27 4.45 4.31 -6.71
N VAL A 28 3.91 3.97 -5.54
CA VAL A 28 3.15 2.72 -5.40
C VAL A 28 1.89 2.80 -6.24
N LYS A 29 1.20 3.96 -6.21
CA LYS A 29 -0.02 4.12 -6.98
C LYS A 29 0.29 3.96 -8.48
N GLY A 30 1.44 4.45 -8.91
CA GLY A 30 1.86 4.33 -10.30
C GLY A 30 2.12 2.89 -10.70
N LEU A 31 2.70 2.11 -9.79
CA LEU A 31 2.96 0.71 -10.07
C LEU A 31 1.63 -0.03 -10.21
N LEU A 32 0.67 0.29 -9.35
CA LEU A 32 -0.63 -0.37 -9.41
C LEU A 32 -1.35 0.00 -10.72
N LYS A 33 -1.26 1.27 -11.11
CA LYS A 33 -1.91 1.69 -12.32
C LYS A 33 -1.29 1.02 -13.53
N LYS A 34 0.03 0.89 -13.54
CA LYS A 34 0.73 0.25 -14.64
C LYS A 34 0.32 -1.21 -14.74
N GLY A 35 0.04 -1.86 -13.64
CA GLY A 35 -0.40 -3.25 -13.63
C GLY A 35 -1.89 -3.39 -13.85
N GLU A 36 -2.57 -2.27 -14.15
CA GLU A 36 -4.00 -2.28 -14.35
C GLU A 36 -4.79 -2.73 -13.12
N ALA A 37 -4.25 -2.47 -11.95
CA ALA A 37 -4.95 -2.74 -10.71
C ALA A 37 -5.91 -1.60 -10.44
N GLN A 38 -6.94 -1.86 -9.68
CA GLN A 38 -7.89 -0.84 -9.30
C GLN A 38 -7.62 -0.48 -7.86
N LEU A 39 -7.11 0.71 -7.63
CA LEU A 39 -6.82 1.16 -6.27
C LEU A 39 -8.13 1.55 -5.60
N VAL A 40 -8.38 0.96 -4.45
CA VAL A 40 -9.60 1.18 -3.73
C VAL A 40 -9.41 2.19 -2.60
N ASP A 41 -8.30 2.08 -1.89
CA ASP A 41 -8.12 2.92 -0.72
C ASP A 41 -6.64 3.04 -0.36
N VAL A 42 -6.24 4.16 0.22
CA VAL A 42 -4.89 4.35 0.71
C VAL A 42 -5.02 4.96 2.10
N GLU A 43 -4.40 4.32 3.08
CA GLU A 43 -4.44 4.84 4.43
C GLU A 43 -3.02 5.14 4.89
N ASN A 44 -2.74 6.37 5.20
CA ASN A 44 -1.42 6.75 5.69
C ASN A 44 -1.51 6.74 7.22
N TRP A 45 -0.91 5.72 7.82
CA TRP A 45 -0.99 5.56 9.26
C TRP A 45 0.07 6.42 9.98
N GLY A 46 0.97 7.02 9.25
CA GLY A 46 1.96 7.91 9.82
C GLY A 46 3.16 7.17 10.38
N ARG A 47 3.98 7.90 11.12
CA ARG A 47 5.19 7.35 11.69
C ARG A 47 4.83 6.52 12.92
N LYS A 48 5.32 5.28 12.95
CA LYS A 48 5.05 4.40 14.07
C LYS A 48 6.30 3.67 14.46
N ARG A 49 6.34 3.20 15.68
CA ARG A 49 7.46 2.45 16.17
C ARG A 49 7.41 1.06 15.63
N LEU A 50 8.57 0.53 15.25
CA LEU A 50 8.65 -0.83 14.75
C LEU A 50 8.66 -1.79 15.93
N ALA A 51 8.17 -3.00 15.74
CA ALA A 51 8.16 -3.99 16.80
C ALA A 51 9.60 -4.36 17.19
N TYR A 52 10.50 -4.30 16.22
CA TYR A 52 11.91 -4.54 16.47
C TYR A 52 12.70 -3.74 15.45
N GLU A 53 13.96 -3.50 15.75
CA GLU A 53 14.80 -2.68 14.90
C GLU A 53 15.02 -3.34 13.56
N ILE A 54 14.94 -2.58 12.48
CA ILE A 54 15.22 -3.08 11.13
C ILE A 54 16.25 -2.13 10.53
N GLU A 55 17.40 -2.67 10.10
CA GLU A 55 18.46 -1.86 9.52
C GLU A 55 18.77 -0.64 10.37
N LYS A 56 18.85 -0.85 11.67
CA LYS A 56 19.15 0.18 12.63
C LYS A 56 18.08 1.27 12.71
N LYS A 57 16.89 1.01 12.19
CA LYS A 57 15.79 1.96 12.29
C LYS A 57 14.81 1.45 13.31
N ARG A 58 14.26 2.33 14.12
CA ARG A 58 13.30 1.97 15.15
C ARG A 58 11.88 2.42 14.82
N GLU A 59 11.72 3.24 13.79
CA GLU A 59 10.44 3.74 13.37
C GLU A 59 10.32 3.70 11.87
N GLY A 60 9.14 3.88 11.36
CA GLY A 60 8.93 3.95 9.93
C GLY A 60 7.56 4.52 9.65
N TYR A 61 7.31 4.87 8.40
CA TYR A 61 6.01 5.39 7.99
C TYR A 61 5.21 4.23 7.42
N TYR A 62 4.06 3.97 8.02
CA TYR A 62 3.20 2.86 7.61
C TYR A 62 2.11 3.37 6.69
N VAL A 63 1.97 2.77 5.52
CA VAL A 63 0.94 3.14 4.56
C VAL A 63 0.27 1.86 4.06
N LEU A 64 -1.04 1.83 4.06
CA LEU A 64 -1.78 0.66 3.59
C LEU A 64 -2.40 1.00 2.25
N PHE A 65 -2.29 0.08 1.28
CA PHE A 65 -2.90 0.24 -0.02
C PHE A 65 -3.86 -0.93 -0.22
N ARG A 66 -5.14 -0.65 -0.50
CA ARG A 66 -6.12 -1.71 -0.77
C ARG A 66 -6.46 -1.63 -2.23
N PHE A 67 -6.40 -2.72 -2.93
CA PHE A 67 -6.58 -2.72 -4.38
C PHE A 67 -7.09 -4.07 -4.91
N SER A 68 -7.68 -4.04 -6.11
CA SER A 68 -8.09 -5.24 -6.79
C SER A 68 -7.14 -5.42 -7.96
N ALA A 69 -6.61 -6.59 -8.13
CA ALA A 69 -5.65 -6.85 -9.19
C ALA A 69 -5.50 -8.33 -9.48
N PRO A 70 -4.92 -8.68 -10.62
CA PRO A 70 -4.56 -10.06 -10.88
C PRO A 70 -3.41 -10.42 -9.94
N GLY A 71 -3.30 -11.67 -9.57
CA GLY A 71 -2.23 -12.09 -8.65
C GLY A 71 -0.83 -11.77 -9.12
N THR A 72 -0.62 -11.73 -10.44
CA THR A 72 0.71 -11.44 -10.96
C THR A 72 1.16 -10.02 -10.61
N VAL A 73 0.22 -9.11 -10.37
CA VAL A 73 0.56 -7.75 -10.03
C VAL A 73 1.22 -7.70 -8.65
N VAL A 74 0.80 -8.58 -7.75
CA VAL A 74 1.36 -8.62 -6.40
C VAL A 74 2.85 -8.98 -6.47
N GLU A 75 3.20 -9.93 -7.33
CA GLU A 75 4.59 -10.34 -7.44
C GLU A 75 5.44 -9.21 -7.97
N GLU A 76 4.94 -8.48 -8.98
CA GLU A 76 5.68 -7.37 -9.54
C GLU A 76 5.79 -6.24 -8.52
N LEU A 77 4.75 -6.01 -7.77
CA LEU A 77 4.74 -4.97 -6.76
C LEU A 77 5.79 -5.26 -5.69
N GLU A 78 5.81 -6.50 -5.21
CA GLU A 78 6.77 -6.86 -4.18
C GLU A 78 8.20 -6.83 -4.68
N LYS A 79 8.40 -7.15 -5.94
CA LYS A 79 9.71 -7.10 -6.52
C LYS A 79 10.19 -5.65 -6.52
N SER A 80 9.28 -4.71 -6.85
CA SER A 80 9.61 -3.30 -6.86
C SER A 80 9.91 -2.79 -5.44
N TYR A 81 9.17 -3.28 -4.45
CA TYR A 81 9.44 -2.90 -3.08
C TYR A 81 10.86 -3.32 -2.68
N ARG A 82 11.25 -4.54 -3.03
CA ARG A 82 12.57 -5.03 -2.64
C ARG A 82 13.71 -4.22 -3.25
N LEU A 83 13.44 -3.62 -4.40
CA LEU A 83 14.49 -2.85 -5.07
C LEU A 83 14.51 -1.38 -4.64
N ASN A 84 13.54 -0.95 -3.84
CA ASN A 84 13.45 0.43 -3.42
C ASN A 84 14.06 0.61 -2.05
N GLY A 85 15.18 1.32 -1.97
CA GLY A 85 15.89 1.53 -0.71
C GLY A 85 15.11 2.30 0.34
N ASN A 86 13.99 2.93 -0.04
CA ASN A 86 13.19 3.66 0.92
C ASN A 86 12.15 2.76 1.60
N VAL A 87 12.06 1.50 1.19
CA VAL A 87 11.10 0.56 1.78
C VAL A 87 11.83 -0.33 2.78
N LEU A 88 11.43 -0.26 4.06
CA LEU A 88 12.05 -1.10 5.09
C LEU A 88 11.45 -2.48 5.10
N ARG A 89 10.14 -2.58 4.96
CA ARG A 89 9.49 -3.88 4.93
C ARG A 89 8.12 -3.72 4.32
N TYR A 90 7.51 -4.80 3.92
CA TYR A 90 6.18 -4.80 3.34
C TYR A 90 5.48 -6.10 3.64
N LEU A 91 4.18 -6.08 3.58
CA LEU A 91 3.38 -7.29 3.75
C LEU A 91 2.13 -7.12 2.91
N THR A 92 1.90 -8.02 1.97
CA THR A 92 0.71 -7.97 1.13
C THR A 92 -0.10 -9.23 1.42
N VAL A 93 -1.38 -9.05 1.75
CA VAL A 93 -2.23 -10.19 2.04
C VAL A 93 -3.47 -10.14 1.17
N LYS A 94 -4.03 -11.29 0.86
CA LYS A 94 -5.24 -11.38 0.10
C LYS A 94 -6.40 -11.19 1.03
N ARG A 95 -7.38 -10.41 0.63
CA ARG A 95 -8.56 -10.16 1.44
C ARG A 95 -9.78 -10.69 0.71
N LYS A 96 -10.92 -10.67 1.34
CA LYS A 96 -12.13 -11.13 0.70
C LYS A 96 -12.49 -10.09 -0.33
N ASP A 97 -12.95 -10.52 -1.48
CA ASP A 97 -13.23 -9.62 -2.59
C ASP A 97 -14.22 -8.52 -2.19
N ARG A 98 -15.17 -8.82 -1.31
CA ARG A 98 -16.14 -7.82 -0.91
C ARG A 98 -15.52 -6.67 -0.15
N GLU A 99 -14.30 -6.85 0.37
CA GLU A 99 -13.65 -5.77 1.10
C GLU A 99 -13.28 -4.65 0.15
N CYS A 100 -12.94 -4.98 -1.08
CA CYS A 100 -12.64 -3.97 -2.06
C CYS A 100 -13.94 -3.31 -2.55
N GLU A 101 -15.00 -4.05 -2.67
CA GLU A 101 -16.27 -3.50 -3.09
C GLU A 101 -16.80 -2.56 -2.03
N LYS A 102 -16.65 -2.94 -0.76
CA LYS A 102 -17.16 -2.16 0.30
C LYS A 102 -16.51 -0.80 0.34
N ALA A 103 -15.24 -0.74 0.10
CA ALA A 103 -14.55 0.51 0.16
C ALA A 103 -14.95 1.43 -0.99
N GLN A 104 -15.40 0.87 -2.07
CA GLN A 104 -15.82 1.69 -3.17
C GLN A 104 -17.21 2.22 -3.00
N LYS A 105 -18.07 1.48 -2.38
CA LYS A 105 -19.41 1.93 -2.18
C LYS A 105 -19.61 3.08 -1.29
N PRO A 106 -18.94 3.16 -0.24
CA PRO A 106 -19.17 4.20 0.71
C PRO A 106 -19.16 5.57 0.15
N GLU A 107 -18.58 5.75 -1.00
CA GLU A 107 -18.60 7.03 -1.45
C GLU A 107 -19.90 7.50 -1.63
N GLU A 108 -20.73 6.72 -2.10
CA GLU A 108 -21.99 7.16 -2.27
C GLU A 108 -22.63 7.33 -1.05
N SER A 109 -22.36 6.51 -0.16
CA SER A 109 -23.11 6.65 1.01
C SER A 109 -22.46 7.63 1.77
N GLY A 110 -21.26 7.70 1.57
CA GLY A 110 -20.60 8.60 2.41
C GLY A 110 -21.27 9.79 2.25
N GLY A 111 -21.66 9.87 1.19
CA GLY A 111 -22.28 11.01 1.03
C GLY A 111 -23.14 11.13 2.15
N GLU A 112 -23.50 10.22 2.60
CA GLU A 112 -24.25 10.42 3.55
C GLU A 112 -23.69 10.51 4.54
N GLY A 113 -23.09 10.27 4.36
CA GLY A 113 -22.48 10.47 5.42
C GLY A 113 -22.47 10.52 6.01
#